data_a7b533a6f23bbbb576b488409a0f3dec
#
_entry.id   a7b533a6f23bbbb576b488409a0f3dec
#
_cell.length_a   1.000
_cell.length_b   1.000
_cell.length_c   1.000
_cell.angle_alpha   90.00
_cell.angle_beta   90.00
_cell.angle_gamma   90.00
#
_symmetry.space_group_name_H-M   'P 1'
#
loop_
_entity.id
_entity.type
_entity.pdbx_description
1 polymer ?
#
loop_
_entity_poly.entity_id
_entity_poly.type
_entity_poly.pdbx_seq_one_letter_code
_entity_poly.pdbx_strand_id
1 'polypeptide(L)'
;MSHIFKKQLRKILFVAASTLLLVACNSSAPPSTTATSGDKPATSSSTATPVNNSDKKSKQDIRVQLPFLKQSTDAALIVAIEKGYFAEEGLNVTYERGFGNADTISKLGTGKYDIGFSDIYNAMEFNDKNPNDKIIAVGIYQNKGPYCILTFKENGIKTPADLVGKKIGAPIGDGARKLFPLFASEVKVSPDAVTWETMEPKLRETFLLQGKVDAVSGFYISIIPAMIKNGKTMDDLQIFYYDDFGLDFYGNGILVKQDFMTKNPEAIKSFLKAYFRGMQELVKDPSAALDLVISTDQSKLMDREAEKLRLKLGLERMYITPEVEAVGFGGVDPKRLEKSVAQTVTGFKLKPVTAADIFTDKFLPAKEQRMVPPVSDRKPLL
;
A
#
# COMPACT_ATOMS: atom_id res chain seq x y z
N MET A 1 55.22 30.57 -7.99
CA MET A 1 56.03 29.38 -8.34
C MET A 1 54.97 28.28 -8.55
N SER A 2 54.43 28.10 -9.77
CA SER A 2 54.96 27.36 -10.94
C SER A 2 55.23 25.88 -10.56
N HIS A 3 54.57 24.90 -11.05
CA HIS A 3 54.42 24.25 -12.35
C HIS A 3 53.57 22.99 -12.17
N ILE A 4 52.50 22.79 -12.92
CA ILE A 4 52.41 21.91 -14.12
C ILE A 4 52.66 20.42 -13.81
N PHE A 5 51.59 19.61 -13.90
CA PHE A 5 51.70 18.35 -14.66
C PHE A 5 50.36 18.03 -15.37
N LYS A 6 50.45 18.12 -16.69
CA LYS A 6 49.44 17.66 -17.68
C LYS A 6 49.79 16.24 -18.13
N LYS A 7 48.73 15.57 -18.65
CA LYS A 7 48.72 14.36 -19.52
C LYS A 7 48.77 13.03 -18.77
N GLN A 8 47.81 12.13 -19.02
CA GLN A 8 47.61 11.44 -20.31
C GLN A 8 46.20 10.82 -20.43
N LEU A 9 45.62 11.11 -21.57
CA LEU A 9 44.50 10.38 -22.20
C LEU A 9 45.03 9.03 -22.71
N ARG A 10 44.36 7.92 -22.44
CA ARG A 10 44.47 6.71 -23.25
C ARG A 10 43.10 6.21 -23.63
N LYS A 11 42.78 6.42 -24.90
CA LYS A 11 41.69 5.78 -25.66
C LYS A 11 42.06 4.30 -25.82
N ILE A 12 41.14 3.39 -25.55
CA ILE A 12 41.15 2.05 -26.09
C ILE A 12 39.86 1.86 -26.84
N LEU A 13 39.98 1.90 -28.17
CA LEU A 13 39.02 1.38 -29.14
C LEU A 13 39.12 -0.15 -29.09
N PHE A 14 38.00 -0.85 -28.98
CA PHE A 14 37.89 -2.22 -29.43
C PHE A 14 36.81 -2.31 -30.49
N VAL A 15 37.27 -2.80 -31.64
CA VAL A 15 36.55 -2.96 -32.89
C VAL A 15 35.66 -4.18 -32.80
N ALA A 16 34.47 -4.09 -33.33
CA ALA A 16 33.50 -5.12 -33.56
C ALA A 16 34.01 -6.18 -34.57
N ALA A 17 33.66 -7.41 -34.35
CA ALA A 17 33.60 -8.41 -35.41
C ALA A 17 32.27 -9.15 -35.32
N SER A 18 31.42 -8.86 -36.30
CA SER A 18 30.18 -9.55 -36.58
C SER A 18 30.45 -10.91 -37.18
N THR A 19 29.79 -11.95 -36.70
CA THR A 19 29.60 -13.19 -37.46
C THR A 19 28.12 -13.56 -37.43
N LEU A 20 27.48 -13.32 -38.55
CA LEU A 20 26.18 -13.92 -38.96
C LEU A 20 26.41 -15.40 -39.22
N LEU A 21 25.55 -16.22 -38.66
CA LEU A 21 25.30 -17.58 -39.17
C LEU A 21 23.78 -17.70 -39.39
N LEU A 22 23.42 -17.61 -40.66
CA LEU A 22 22.15 -18.07 -41.25
C LEU A 22 22.16 -19.59 -41.30
N VAL A 23 21.16 -20.24 -40.74
CA VAL A 23 20.77 -21.59 -41.17
C VAL A 23 19.29 -21.53 -41.57
N ALA A 24 19.09 -21.82 -42.82
CA ALA A 24 17.76 -21.85 -43.48
C ALA A 24 17.19 -23.27 -43.45
N CYS A 25 15.87 -23.32 -43.40
CA CYS A 25 14.92 -24.27 -43.98
C CYS A 25 15.13 -25.78 -43.83
N ASN A 26 14.16 -26.48 -43.31
CA ASN A 26 13.40 -27.34 -44.22
C ASN A 26 11.99 -27.70 -43.69
N SER A 27 11.02 -27.49 -44.49
CA SER A 27 9.64 -27.94 -44.41
C SER A 27 9.52 -29.39 -44.89
N SER A 28 8.76 -30.22 -44.22
CA SER A 28 8.14 -31.39 -44.83
C SER A 28 6.85 -31.76 -44.10
N ALA A 29 5.75 -31.64 -44.80
CA ALA A 29 4.46 -32.20 -44.47
C ALA A 29 4.41 -33.67 -44.90
N PRO A 30 3.67 -34.53 -44.23
CA PRO A 30 3.33 -35.85 -44.70
C PRO A 30 1.93 -35.90 -45.37
N PRO A 31 1.68 -36.86 -46.22
CA PRO A 31 0.52 -36.88 -47.14
C PRO A 31 -0.72 -37.55 -46.54
N SER A 32 -1.86 -37.10 -47.05
CA SER A 32 -3.19 -37.68 -46.91
C SER A 32 -3.30 -39.03 -47.65
N THR A 33 -3.97 -39.99 -47.02
CA THR A 33 -4.56 -41.13 -47.70
C THR A 33 -6.03 -41.30 -47.36
N THR A 34 -6.82 -41.22 -48.38
CA THR A 34 -8.26 -41.54 -48.52
C THR A 34 -8.47 -43.03 -48.59
N ALA A 35 -9.59 -43.52 -48.02
CA ALA A 35 -10.50 -44.59 -48.55
C ALA A 35 -11.50 -44.98 -47.43
N THR A 36 -12.73 -44.74 -47.50
CA THR A 36 -13.90 -45.32 -48.22
C THR A 36 -14.63 -46.41 -47.42
N SER A 37 -15.90 -46.09 -47.17
CA SER A 37 -17.13 -46.90 -47.11
C SER A 37 -17.38 -47.91 -45.98
N GLY A 38 -18.57 -47.77 -45.40
CA GLY A 38 -19.48 -48.89 -45.21
C GLY A 38 -20.15 -49.01 -43.86
N ASP A 39 -21.44 -48.72 -43.89
CA ASP A 39 -22.55 -49.34 -43.12
C ASP A 39 -22.99 -48.77 -41.75
N LYS A 40 -24.23 -48.38 -41.77
CA LYS A 40 -25.24 -48.13 -40.72
C LYS A 40 -26.10 -49.38 -40.57
N PRO A 41 -26.95 -49.55 -39.53
CA PRO A 41 -27.23 -48.81 -38.27
C PRO A 41 -27.40 -49.74 -37.03
N ALA A 42 -27.32 -49.14 -35.83
CA ALA A 42 -28.07 -49.68 -34.70
C ALA A 42 -28.43 -48.57 -33.72
N THR A 43 -29.70 -48.32 -33.59
CA THR A 43 -30.36 -47.43 -32.64
C THR A 43 -30.25 -48.00 -31.24
N SER A 44 -29.69 -47.21 -30.30
CA SER A 44 -29.99 -47.38 -28.89
C SER A 44 -30.16 -46.01 -28.25
N SER A 45 -31.39 -45.66 -27.95
CA SER A 45 -31.80 -44.51 -27.16
C SER A 45 -31.35 -44.72 -25.68
N SER A 46 -30.37 -43.95 -25.29
CA SER A 46 -30.10 -43.71 -23.86
C SER A 46 -30.56 -42.33 -23.50
N THR A 47 -31.56 -42.25 -22.68
CA THR A 47 -32.09 -41.03 -22.06
C THR A 47 -31.00 -40.42 -21.18
N ALA A 48 -30.27 -39.43 -21.69
CA ALA A 48 -29.38 -38.62 -20.91
C ALA A 48 -30.23 -37.62 -20.12
N THR A 49 -30.30 -37.79 -18.82
CA THR A 49 -30.77 -36.81 -17.88
C THR A 49 -29.89 -35.52 -18.07
N PRO A 50 -30.50 -34.34 -18.18
CA PRO A 50 -29.67 -33.12 -18.27
C PRO A 50 -28.97 -32.93 -16.93
N VAL A 51 -27.67 -33.14 -16.91
CA VAL A 51 -26.81 -32.67 -15.81
C VAL A 51 -26.92 -31.14 -15.84
N ASN A 52 -27.59 -30.65 -14.84
CA ASN A 52 -27.73 -29.24 -14.57
C ASN A 52 -26.31 -28.70 -14.32
N ASN A 53 -25.65 -28.20 -15.36
CA ASN A 53 -24.41 -27.54 -15.28
C ASN A 53 -24.73 -26.17 -14.64
N SER A 54 -24.72 -26.11 -13.30
CA SER A 54 -24.79 -24.84 -12.59
C SER A 54 -23.65 -24.00 -13.10
N ASP A 55 -24.00 -22.96 -13.89
CA ASP A 55 -23.09 -21.93 -14.41
C ASP A 55 -22.23 -21.40 -13.27
N LYS A 56 -21.03 -21.94 -13.13
CA LYS A 56 -19.99 -21.36 -12.30
C LYS A 56 -19.57 -20.06 -13.01
N LYS A 57 -20.29 -18.97 -12.70
CA LYS A 57 -19.95 -17.62 -13.17
C LYS A 57 -18.45 -17.44 -13.00
N SER A 58 -17.72 -17.21 -14.08
CA SER A 58 -16.28 -17.00 -14.04
C SER A 58 -15.98 -15.86 -13.06
N LYS A 59 -15.03 -16.07 -12.15
CA LYS A 59 -14.63 -15.04 -11.21
C LYS A 59 -13.99 -13.87 -11.96
N GLN A 60 -14.28 -12.66 -11.52
CA GLN A 60 -13.64 -11.46 -12.06
C GLN A 60 -12.25 -11.29 -11.44
N ASP A 61 -11.21 -11.16 -12.28
CA ASP A 61 -9.86 -10.88 -11.81
C ASP A 61 -9.74 -9.44 -11.32
N ILE A 62 -9.11 -9.26 -10.14
CA ILE A 62 -8.80 -7.98 -9.54
C ILE A 62 -7.33 -7.96 -9.14
N ARG A 63 -6.58 -7.00 -9.68
CA ARG A 63 -5.16 -6.79 -9.40
C ARG A 63 -4.98 -5.67 -8.40
N VAL A 64 -4.40 -5.97 -7.25
CA VAL A 64 -4.17 -5.02 -6.17
C VAL A 64 -2.70 -4.60 -6.11
N GLN A 65 -2.42 -3.31 -6.06
CA GLN A 65 -1.11 -2.76 -5.77
C GLN A 65 -1.01 -2.39 -4.29
N LEU A 66 -0.14 -3.08 -3.55
CA LEU A 66 0.19 -2.69 -2.17
C LEU A 66 1.05 -1.41 -2.16
N PRO A 67 1.07 -0.64 -1.06
CA PRO A 67 1.90 0.56 -0.96
C PRO A 67 3.39 0.23 -0.80
N PHE A 68 3.71 -0.94 -0.21
CA PHE A 68 5.09 -1.33 0.10
C PHE A 68 5.26 -2.86 0.01
N LEU A 69 6.29 -3.40 0.67
CA LEU A 69 6.44 -4.84 0.89
C LEU A 69 5.23 -5.37 1.66
N LYS A 70 4.82 -6.60 1.37
CA LYS A 70 3.83 -7.31 2.18
C LYS A 70 4.30 -7.39 3.63
N GLN A 71 3.42 -7.04 4.55
CA GLN A 71 3.69 -6.99 5.99
C GLN A 71 2.40 -7.26 6.78
N SER A 72 2.48 -7.39 8.09
CA SER A 72 1.32 -7.71 8.93
C SER A 72 0.19 -6.67 8.88
N THR A 73 0.47 -5.44 8.48
CA THR A 73 -0.57 -4.42 8.24
C THR A 73 -1.43 -4.70 7.01
N ASP A 74 -1.04 -5.64 6.16
CA ASP A 74 -1.84 -6.11 5.02
C ASP A 74 -2.70 -7.34 5.39
N ALA A 75 -2.73 -7.74 6.67
CA ALA A 75 -3.38 -8.96 7.13
C ALA A 75 -4.85 -9.05 6.73
N ALA A 76 -5.60 -7.95 6.71
CA ALA A 76 -7.00 -7.97 6.28
C ALA A 76 -7.18 -8.48 4.84
N LEU A 77 -6.30 -8.03 3.91
CA LEU A 77 -6.29 -8.50 2.52
C LEU A 77 -5.91 -9.99 2.45
N ILE A 78 -4.84 -10.38 3.15
CA ILE A 78 -4.35 -11.76 3.16
C ILE A 78 -5.40 -12.70 3.74
N VAL A 79 -6.01 -12.35 4.88
CA VAL A 79 -7.10 -13.12 5.49
C VAL A 79 -8.27 -13.28 4.52
N ALA A 80 -8.67 -12.21 3.82
CA ALA A 80 -9.78 -12.29 2.88
C ALA A 80 -9.47 -13.16 1.65
N ILE A 81 -8.20 -13.20 1.20
CA ILE A 81 -7.76 -14.11 0.13
C ILE A 81 -7.73 -15.56 0.63
N GLU A 82 -7.00 -15.82 1.70
CA GLU A 82 -6.74 -17.19 2.19
C GLU A 82 -7.99 -17.88 2.74
N LYS A 83 -8.91 -17.11 3.35
CA LYS A 83 -10.22 -17.63 3.79
C LYS A 83 -11.26 -17.70 2.67
N GLY A 84 -10.91 -17.27 1.45
CA GLY A 84 -11.78 -17.36 0.28
C GLY A 84 -12.91 -16.32 0.22
N TYR A 85 -12.88 -15.25 1.03
CA TYR A 85 -13.96 -14.26 1.06
C TYR A 85 -14.14 -13.52 -0.27
N PHE A 86 -13.05 -13.22 -0.98
CA PHE A 86 -13.14 -12.68 -2.33
C PHE A 86 -13.74 -13.67 -3.32
N ALA A 87 -13.41 -14.97 -3.17
CA ALA A 87 -13.94 -16.01 -4.03
C ALA A 87 -15.45 -16.22 -3.84
N GLU A 88 -15.95 -16.09 -2.61
CA GLU A 88 -17.38 -16.09 -2.28
C GLU A 88 -18.12 -14.93 -2.94
N GLU A 89 -17.48 -13.77 -3.07
CA GLU A 89 -18.00 -12.57 -3.76
C GLU A 89 -17.77 -12.58 -5.28
N GLY A 90 -17.32 -13.69 -5.87
CA GLY A 90 -17.10 -13.83 -7.30
C GLY A 90 -15.84 -13.16 -7.82
N LEU A 91 -14.85 -12.90 -6.98
CA LEU A 91 -13.60 -12.27 -7.33
C LEU A 91 -12.41 -13.23 -7.22
N ASN A 92 -11.44 -13.04 -8.13
CA ASN A 92 -10.11 -13.64 -8.04
C ASN A 92 -9.11 -12.51 -7.79
N VAL A 93 -8.67 -12.35 -6.55
CA VAL A 93 -7.83 -11.21 -6.14
C VAL A 93 -6.37 -11.64 -6.08
N THR A 94 -5.52 -10.88 -6.78
CA THR A 94 -4.06 -10.97 -6.72
C THR A 94 -3.47 -9.65 -6.25
N TYR A 95 -2.27 -9.68 -5.67
CA TYR A 95 -1.59 -8.46 -5.23
C TYR A 95 -0.10 -8.48 -5.55
N GLU A 96 0.45 -7.28 -5.76
CA GLU A 96 1.88 -7.07 -5.90
C GLU A 96 2.37 -6.00 -4.91
N ARG A 97 3.64 -6.11 -4.51
CA ARG A 97 4.28 -5.12 -3.66
C ARG A 97 4.46 -3.79 -4.38
N GLY A 98 4.37 -2.67 -3.65
CA GLY A 98 4.73 -1.33 -4.11
C GLY A 98 6.11 -0.87 -3.67
N PHE A 99 6.42 0.38 -4.05
CA PHE A 99 7.65 1.09 -3.68
C PHE A 99 7.34 2.45 -3.04
N GLY A 100 6.19 2.56 -2.38
CA GLY A 100 5.66 3.75 -1.72
C GLY A 100 4.34 4.20 -2.32
N ASN A 101 3.61 5.05 -1.58
CA ASN A 101 2.29 5.51 -1.98
C ASN A 101 2.27 6.22 -3.35
N ALA A 102 3.28 7.05 -3.64
CA ALA A 102 3.39 7.73 -4.94
C ALA A 102 3.58 6.75 -6.10
N ASP A 103 4.34 5.64 -5.92
CA ASP A 103 4.50 4.58 -6.91
C ASP A 103 3.17 3.86 -7.15
N THR A 104 2.43 3.53 -6.08
CA THR A 104 1.10 2.92 -6.17
C THR A 104 0.14 3.78 -6.97
N ILE A 105 0.07 5.09 -6.68
CA ILE A 105 -0.79 6.03 -7.41
C ILE A 105 -0.39 6.11 -8.89
N SER A 106 0.90 6.19 -9.19
CA SER A 106 1.39 6.21 -10.57
C SER A 106 0.98 4.96 -11.35
N LYS A 107 1.17 3.78 -10.75
CA LYS A 107 0.81 2.51 -11.38
C LYS A 107 -0.71 2.33 -11.54
N LEU A 108 -1.48 2.77 -10.55
CA LEU A 108 -2.94 2.79 -10.64
C LEU A 108 -3.40 3.72 -11.78
N GLY A 109 -2.78 4.90 -11.89
CA GLY A 109 -3.04 5.86 -12.97
C GLY A 109 -2.83 5.28 -14.36
N THR A 110 -1.84 4.39 -14.55
CA THR A 110 -1.60 3.72 -15.85
C THR A 110 -2.61 2.60 -16.15
N GLY A 111 -3.46 2.20 -15.20
CA GLY A 111 -4.39 1.07 -15.34
C GLY A 111 -3.71 -0.31 -15.24
N LYS A 112 -2.45 -0.36 -14.79
CA LYS A 112 -1.76 -1.64 -14.55
C LYS A 112 -2.44 -2.45 -13.43
N TYR A 113 -3.03 -1.76 -12.47
CA TYR A 113 -3.78 -2.35 -11.35
C TYR A 113 -5.19 -1.77 -11.32
N ASP A 114 -6.10 -2.56 -10.77
CA ASP A 114 -7.52 -2.22 -10.68
C ASP A 114 -7.82 -1.48 -9.37
N ILE A 115 -7.10 -1.86 -8.31
CA ILE A 115 -7.19 -1.30 -6.96
C ILE A 115 -5.78 -0.97 -6.44
N GLY A 116 -5.61 0.19 -5.81
CA GLY A 116 -4.38 0.60 -5.15
C GLY A 116 -4.61 0.89 -3.67
N PHE A 117 -3.70 0.43 -2.82
CA PHE A 117 -3.65 0.82 -1.42
C PHE A 117 -2.68 2.00 -1.28
N SER A 118 -3.20 3.19 -1.02
CA SER A 118 -2.41 4.42 -0.92
C SER A 118 -3.15 5.47 -0.11
N ASP A 119 -2.47 6.55 0.25
CA ASP A 119 -3.11 7.71 0.84
C ASP A 119 -3.82 8.58 -0.20
N ILE A 120 -4.81 9.36 0.26
CA ILE A 120 -5.57 10.27 -0.59
C ILE A 120 -4.74 11.48 -1.04
N TYR A 121 -3.67 11.83 -0.34
CA TYR A 121 -2.87 13.03 -0.59
C TYR A 121 -2.02 12.89 -1.84
N ASN A 122 -1.43 11.71 -2.06
CA ASN A 122 -0.78 11.38 -3.33
C ASN A 122 -1.80 11.30 -4.49
N ALA A 123 -3.02 10.83 -4.23
CA ALA A 123 -4.10 10.86 -5.23
C ALA A 123 -4.50 12.30 -5.59
N MET A 124 -4.56 13.22 -4.61
CA MET A 124 -4.84 14.64 -4.86
C MET A 124 -3.78 15.28 -5.76
N GLU A 125 -2.48 15.04 -5.51
CA GLU A 125 -1.40 15.52 -6.37
C GLU A 125 -1.49 14.95 -7.80
N PHE A 126 -1.85 13.68 -7.93
CA PHE A 126 -2.06 13.04 -9.22
C PHE A 126 -3.24 13.66 -9.96
N ASN A 127 -4.37 13.83 -9.29
CA ASN A 127 -5.59 14.37 -9.85
C ASN A 127 -5.45 15.83 -10.30
N ASP A 128 -4.65 16.63 -9.58
CA ASP A 128 -4.34 18.01 -9.97
C ASP A 128 -3.67 18.10 -11.33
N LYS A 129 -2.82 17.11 -11.64
CA LYS A 129 -2.11 16.98 -12.93
C LYS A 129 -2.92 16.23 -13.98
N ASN A 130 -3.90 15.41 -13.55
CA ASN A 130 -4.71 14.54 -14.42
C ASN A 130 -6.21 14.72 -14.16
N PRO A 131 -6.80 15.90 -14.41
CA PRO A 131 -8.16 16.23 -14.01
C PRO A 131 -9.24 15.38 -14.68
N ASN A 132 -8.94 14.78 -15.85
CA ASN A 132 -9.85 13.94 -16.61
C ASN A 132 -9.69 12.43 -16.33
N ASP A 133 -8.75 12.04 -15.49
CA ASP A 133 -8.42 10.64 -15.20
C ASP A 133 -8.14 10.46 -13.69
N LYS A 134 -9.12 10.83 -12.87
CA LYS A 134 -8.99 10.89 -11.42
C LYS A 134 -8.88 9.53 -10.76
N ILE A 135 -8.17 9.51 -9.64
CA ILE A 135 -8.11 8.39 -8.69
C ILE A 135 -8.90 8.81 -7.45
N ILE A 136 -9.82 7.94 -7.00
CA ILE A 136 -10.78 8.22 -5.93
C ILE A 136 -10.69 7.10 -4.88
N ALA A 137 -10.72 7.46 -3.61
CA ALA A 137 -10.83 6.52 -2.51
C ALA A 137 -12.28 6.05 -2.36
N VAL A 138 -12.46 4.73 -2.27
CA VAL A 138 -13.76 4.07 -2.07
C VAL A 138 -13.91 3.48 -0.66
N GLY A 139 -12.88 3.62 0.18
CA GLY A 139 -12.86 3.25 1.59
C GLY A 139 -11.52 3.64 2.22
N ILE A 140 -11.52 4.07 3.48
CA ILE A 140 -10.30 4.36 4.25
C ILE A 140 -10.09 3.27 5.30
N TYR A 141 -9.04 2.46 5.17
CA TYR A 141 -8.79 1.37 6.11
C TYR A 141 -7.79 1.72 7.22
N GLN A 142 -6.95 2.73 7.00
CA GLN A 142 -6.11 3.32 8.04
C GLN A 142 -6.74 4.64 8.49
N ASN A 143 -7.56 4.58 9.53
CA ASN A 143 -8.27 5.76 10.02
C ASN A 143 -7.32 6.87 10.47
N LYS A 144 -6.13 6.51 11.00
CA LYS A 144 -5.06 7.47 11.29
C LYS A 144 -3.82 7.19 10.46
N GLY A 145 -3.17 8.25 10.01
CA GLY A 145 -1.93 8.17 9.26
C GLY A 145 -0.75 7.79 10.14
N PRO A 146 0.12 6.87 9.70
CA PRO A 146 1.25 6.41 10.52
C PRO A 146 2.46 7.34 10.49
N TYR A 147 2.25 8.63 10.31
CA TYR A 147 3.31 9.62 10.09
C TYR A 147 4.01 10.02 11.37
N CYS A 148 5.35 10.04 11.35
CA CYS A 148 6.13 10.51 12.49
C CYS A 148 7.51 11.06 12.07
N ILE A 149 8.10 11.83 13.00
CA ILE A 149 9.55 12.01 13.11
C ILE A 149 10.01 11.16 14.30
N LEU A 150 11.07 10.37 14.12
CA LEU A 150 11.65 9.54 15.17
C LEU A 150 13.13 9.88 15.34
N THR A 151 13.56 10.00 16.58
CA THR A 151 14.95 10.19 16.99
C THR A 151 15.27 9.36 18.23
N PHE A 152 16.51 9.33 18.67
CA PHE A 152 16.88 8.77 19.96
C PHE A 152 16.84 9.84 21.05
N LYS A 153 16.41 9.47 22.26
CA LYS A 153 16.38 10.38 23.42
C LYS A 153 17.77 10.97 23.70
N GLU A 154 18.84 10.18 23.46
CA GLU A 154 20.23 10.61 23.61
C GLU A 154 20.63 11.76 22.67
N ASN A 155 19.93 11.94 21.56
CA ASN A 155 20.16 13.06 20.62
C ASN A 155 19.65 14.42 21.15
N GLY A 156 19.00 14.44 22.31
CA GLY A 156 18.57 15.66 22.99
C GLY A 156 17.40 16.40 22.33
N ILE A 157 16.75 15.82 21.32
CA ILE A 157 15.56 16.37 20.64
C ILE A 157 14.33 15.93 21.43
N LYS A 158 13.82 16.81 22.31
CA LYS A 158 12.72 16.50 23.24
C LYS A 158 11.36 16.97 22.75
N THR A 159 11.35 18.03 21.95
CA THR A 159 10.15 18.66 21.40
C THR A 159 10.31 18.87 19.89
N PRO A 160 9.24 19.08 19.12
CA PRO A 160 9.36 19.44 17.70
C PRO A 160 10.16 20.72 17.44
N ALA A 161 10.21 21.66 18.39
CA ALA A 161 11.00 22.88 18.27
C ALA A 161 12.53 22.58 18.22
N ASP A 162 12.97 21.49 18.84
CA ASP A 162 14.37 21.09 18.84
C ASP A 162 14.83 20.52 17.49
N LEU A 163 13.91 20.34 16.52
CA LEU A 163 14.24 19.95 15.14
C LEU A 163 14.92 21.08 14.35
N VAL A 164 14.84 22.33 14.82
CA VAL A 164 15.50 23.47 14.17
C VAL A 164 17.00 23.22 14.06
N GLY A 165 17.54 23.35 12.85
CA GLY A 165 18.94 23.10 12.54
C GLY A 165 19.35 21.63 12.43
N LYS A 166 18.42 20.68 12.64
CA LYS A 166 18.70 19.25 12.61
C LYS A 166 18.63 18.66 11.19
N LYS A 167 19.39 17.59 11.02
CA LYS A 167 19.39 16.79 9.78
C LYS A 167 18.40 15.64 9.92
N ILE A 168 17.37 15.61 9.07
CA ILE A 168 16.33 14.57 9.06
C ILE A 168 16.52 13.69 7.84
N GLY A 169 16.65 12.39 8.06
CA GLY A 169 16.79 11.37 7.01
C GLY A 169 15.44 10.86 6.52
N ALA A 170 15.22 10.88 5.20
CA ALA A 170 14.05 10.26 4.59
C ALA A 170 14.22 10.06 3.08
N PRO A 171 13.54 9.05 2.47
CA PRO A 171 13.36 8.98 1.03
C PRO A 171 12.64 10.21 0.47
N ILE A 172 12.91 10.56 -0.79
CA ILE A 172 12.28 11.74 -1.40
C ILE A 172 10.75 11.59 -1.54
N GLY A 173 10.26 10.36 -1.72
CA GLY A 173 8.83 10.05 -1.83
C GLY A 173 8.16 9.64 -0.51
N ASP A 174 8.82 9.85 0.63
CA ASP A 174 8.27 9.52 1.95
C ASP A 174 7.06 10.39 2.29
N GLY A 175 5.95 9.75 2.71
CA GLY A 175 4.69 10.45 2.99
C GLY A 175 4.79 11.41 4.17
N ALA A 176 5.50 11.04 5.24
CA ALA A 176 5.67 11.93 6.39
C ALA A 176 6.58 13.13 6.02
N ARG A 177 7.64 12.92 5.21
CA ARG A 177 8.44 14.02 4.67
C ARG A 177 7.62 14.99 3.83
N LYS A 178 6.72 14.48 2.98
CA LYS A 178 5.82 15.31 2.18
C LYS A 178 4.87 16.14 3.05
N LEU A 179 4.36 15.57 4.12
CA LEU A 179 3.47 16.24 5.08
C LEU A 179 4.23 17.11 6.10
N PHE A 180 5.56 17.05 6.14
CA PHE A 180 6.36 17.80 7.11
C PHE A 180 6.11 19.31 7.10
N PRO A 181 5.93 20.00 5.95
CA PRO A 181 5.60 21.43 5.99
C PRO A 181 4.30 21.75 6.75
N LEU A 182 3.30 20.88 6.67
CA LEU A 182 2.05 21.02 7.43
C LEU A 182 2.27 20.75 8.91
N PHE A 183 3.00 19.66 9.23
CA PHE A 183 3.41 19.37 10.62
C PHE A 183 4.20 20.52 11.23
N ALA A 184 5.20 21.04 10.51
CA ALA A 184 6.03 22.15 10.95
C ALA A 184 5.19 23.41 11.23
N SER A 185 4.17 23.68 10.41
CA SER A 185 3.23 24.78 10.64
C SER A 185 2.43 24.61 11.93
N GLU A 186 1.91 23.39 12.19
CA GLU A 186 1.14 23.10 13.42
C GLU A 186 2.01 23.28 14.69
N VAL A 187 3.28 22.85 14.63
CA VAL A 187 4.22 22.97 15.76
C VAL A 187 5.00 24.30 15.77
N LYS A 188 4.67 25.25 14.88
CA LYS A 188 5.29 26.59 14.76
C LYS A 188 6.79 26.54 14.52
N VAL A 189 7.26 25.59 13.74
CA VAL A 189 8.62 25.46 13.23
C VAL A 189 8.63 25.83 11.75
N SER A 190 9.64 26.57 11.29
CA SER A 190 9.79 26.80 9.84
C SER A 190 10.11 25.48 9.12
N PRO A 191 9.40 25.15 8.02
CA PRO A 191 9.73 23.96 7.23
C PRO A 191 11.18 23.95 6.72
N ASP A 192 11.76 25.13 6.47
CA ASP A 192 13.12 25.30 5.98
C ASP A 192 14.17 25.30 7.10
N ALA A 193 13.74 25.18 8.36
CA ALA A 193 14.65 25.14 9.51
C ALA A 193 15.32 23.78 9.72
N VAL A 194 14.97 22.76 8.91
CA VAL A 194 15.58 21.43 8.94
C VAL A 194 16.35 21.15 7.67
N THR A 195 17.38 20.31 7.75
CA THR A 195 18.11 19.85 6.57
C THR A 195 17.68 18.41 6.24
N TRP A 196 17.29 18.18 4.99
CA TRP A 196 16.89 16.83 4.55
C TRP A 196 18.07 16.06 3.98
N GLU A 197 18.37 14.89 4.58
CA GLU A 197 19.25 13.88 3.99
C GLU A 197 18.41 12.89 3.20
N THR A 198 18.57 12.90 1.87
CA THR A 198 17.83 12.01 0.98
C THR A 198 18.55 10.69 0.84
N MET A 199 17.82 9.58 1.00
CA MET A 199 18.39 8.23 0.95
C MET A 199 17.38 7.20 0.41
N GLU A 200 17.90 6.04 0.05
CA GLU A 200 17.07 4.87 -0.23
C GLU A 200 16.32 4.42 1.04
N PRO A 201 15.05 3.95 0.92
CA PRO A 201 14.23 3.55 2.07
C PRO A 201 14.94 2.59 3.03
N LYS A 202 15.70 1.62 2.51
CA LYS A 202 16.43 0.60 3.28
C LYS A 202 17.61 1.14 4.11
N LEU A 203 18.04 2.38 3.87
CA LEU A 203 19.18 3.01 4.55
C LEU A 203 18.75 3.94 5.69
N ARG A 204 17.47 4.29 5.77
CA ARG A 204 16.95 5.28 6.71
C ARG A 204 17.30 4.95 8.16
N GLU A 205 16.93 3.75 8.60
CA GLU A 205 17.17 3.28 9.96
C GLU A 205 18.66 3.17 10.25
N THR A 206 19.45 2.66 9.30
CA THR A 206 20.90 2.54 9.42
C THR A 206 21.57 3.91 9.59
N PHE A 207 21.12 4.95 8.89
CA PHE A 207 21.69 6.29 9.00
C PHE A 207 21.44 6.90 10.38
N LEU A 208 20.26 6.69 10.96
CA LEU A 208 19.97 7.13 12.34
C LEU A 208 20.83 6.35 13.35
N LEU A 209 20.90 5.03 13.25
CA LEU A 209 21.71 4.17 14.10
C LEU A 209 23.21 4.54 14.08
N GLN A 210 23.71 5.00 12.94
CA GLN A 210 25.10 5.42 12.76
C GLN A 210 25.34 6.91 13.10
N GLY A 211 24.34 7.65 13.55
CA GLY A 211 24.46 9.08 13.84
C GLY A 211 24.73 9.97 12.61
N LYS A 212 24.45 9.48 11.39
CA LYS A 212 24.60 10.25 10.14
C LYS A 212 23.50 11.28 9.95
N VAL A 213 22.37 11.06 10.61
CA VAL A 213 21.23 11.98 10.72
C VAL A 213 20.78 12.06 12.18
N ASP A 214 20.21 13.20 12.56
CA ASP A 214 19.74 13.45 13.94
C ASP A 214 18.38 12.81 14.21
N ALA A 215 17.55 12.70 13.18
CA ALA A 215 16.23 12.11 13.20
C ALA A 215 15.89 11.47 11.84
N VAL A 216 14.82 10.70 11.79
CA VAL A 216 14.25 10.15 10.55
C VAL A 216 12.77 10.45 10.46
N SER A 217 12.29 10.65 9.23
CA SER A 217 10.88 10.80 8.91
C SER A 217 10.34 9.49 8.32
N GLY A 218 9.07 9.18 8.56
CA GLY A 218 8.40 8.04 7.94
C GLY A 218 7.20 7.53 8.70
N PHE A 219 6.91 6.25 8.49
CA PHE A 219 5.80 5.56 9.12
C PHE A 219 6.28 4.85 10.38
N TYR A 220 5.72 5.20 11.54
CA TYR A 220 6.11 4.59 12.82
C TYR A 220 5.96 3.06 12.82
N ILE A 221 4.95 2.53 12.11
CA ILE A 221 4.76 1.08 11.92
C ILE A 221 5.91 0.38 11.17
N SER A 222 6.76 1.13 10.46
CA SER A 222 7.94 0.60 9.79
C SER A 222 9.21 0.88 10.59
N ILE A 223 9.37 2.09 11.10
CA ILE A 223 10.60 2.54 11.76
C ILE A 223 10.75 1.89 13.13
N ILE A 224 9.70 1.89 13.97
CA ILE A 224 9.79 1.35 15.34
C ILE A 224 10.20 -0.12 15.36
N PRO A 225 9.52 -1.04 14.62
CA PRO A 225 9.95 -2.43 14.59
C PRO A 225 11.39 -2.63 14.11
N ALA A 226 11.83 -1.81 13.14
CA ALA A 226 13.20 -1.87 12.66
C ALA A 226 14.21 -1.41 13.72
N MET A 227 13.91 -0.38 14.53
CA MET A 227 14.75 0.04 15.65
C MET A 227 14.84 -1.03 16.73
N ILE A 228 13.70 -1.62 17.11
CA ILE A 228 13.65 -2.70 18.12
C ILE A 228 14.46 -3.92 17.64
N LYS A 229 14.31 -4.31 16.37
CA LYS A 229 15.10 -5.39 15.77
C LYS A 229 16.62 -5.13 15.81
N ASN A 230 17.02 -3.85 15.78
CA ASN A 230 18.43 -3.45 15.89
C ASN A 230 18.86 -3.15 17.33
N GLY A 231 18.16 -3.69 18.33
CA GLY A 231 18.57 -3.68 19.73
C GLY A 231 18.19 -2.41 20.51
N LYS A 232 17.43 -1.49 19.92
CA LYS A 232 16.84 -0.35 20.66
C LYS A 232 15.57 -0.81 21.37
N THR A 233 15.19 -0.09 22.41
CA THR A 233 13.93 -0.28 23.15
C THR A 233 13.00 0.91 22.91
N MET A 234 11.73 0.80 23.27
CA MET A 234 10.81 1.96 23.23
C MET A 234 11.29 3.11 24.12
N ASP A 235 12.00 2.79 25.19
CA ASP A 235 12.58 3.79 26.11
C ASP A 235 13.73 4.58 25.50
N ASP A 236 14.40 4.06 24.48
CA ASP A 236 15.45 4.79 23.75
C ASP A 236 14.89 5.79 22.74
N LEU A 237 13.62 5.64 22.35
CA LEU A 237 13.02 6.38 21.25
C LEU A 237 12.30 7.64 21.73
N GLN A 238 12.48 8.73 21.02
CA GLN A 238 11.65 9.91 21.06
C GLN A 238 10.88 9.98 19.72
N ILE A 239 9.55 10.00 19.79
CA ILE A 239 8.70 9.92 18.60
C ILE A 239 7.72 11.08 18.62
N PHE A 240 7.67 11.84 17.52
CA PHE A 240 6.68 12.88 17.29
C PHE A 240 5.66 12.34 16.28
N TYR A 241 4.58 11.77 16.77
CA TYR A 241 3.46 11.35 15.94
C TYR A 241 2.73 12.60 15.45
N TYR A 242 2.50 12.71 14.15
CA TYR A 242 1.91 13.92 13.58
C TYR A 242 0.50 14.21 14.10
N ASP A 243 -0.29 13.17 14.38
CA ASP A 243 -1.64 13.29 14.92
C ASP A 243 -1.66 13.84 16.36
N ASP A 244 -0.63 13.57 17.18
CA ASP A 244 -0.52 14.10 18.52
C ASP A 244 -0.27 15.64 18.53
N PHE A 245 0.14 16.21 17.37
CA PHE A 245 0.40 17.63 17.19
C PHE A 245 -0.59 18.33 16.24
N GLY A 246 -1.79 17.78 16.08
CA GLY A 246 -2.88 18.44 15.36
C GLY A 246 -2.96 18.14 13.86
N LEU A 247 -2.03 17.37 13.28
CA LEU A 247 -2.08 16.91 11.91
C LEU A 247 -2.78 15.54 11.83
N ASP A 248 -4.08 15.56 12.12
CA ASP A 248 -4.90 14.34 12.22
C ASP A 248 -5.38 13.86 10.84
N PHE A 249 -4.45 13.42 10.01
CA PHE A 249 -4.71 12.93 8.67
C PHE A 249 -5.07 11.44 8.66
N TYR A 250 -5.90 11.06 7.68
CA TYR A 250 -6.11 9.65 7.36
C TYR A 250 -4.82 9.04 6.82
N GLY A 251 -4.65 7.75 7.03
CA GLY A 251 -3.61 6.96 6.37
C GLY A 251 -4.07 6.44 5.00
N ASN A 252 -3.72 5.19 4.71
CA ASN A 252 -4.05 4.59 3.43
C ASN A 252 -5.53 4.22 3.31
N GLY A 253 -6.05 4.41 2.10
CA GLY A 253 -7.35 3.97 1.65
C GLY A 253 -7.25 2.93 0.54
N ILE A 254 -8.42 2.48 0.11
CA ILE A 254 -8.65 1.62 -1.05
C ILE A 254 -9.05 2.55 -2.19
N LEU A 255 -8.18 2.68 -3.19
CA LEU A 255 -8.29 3.65 -4.26
C LEU A 255 -8.48 2.97 -5.61
N VAL A 256 -9.27 3.59 -6.47
CA VAL A 256 -9.58 3.13 -7.82
C VAL A 256 -9.53 4.28 -8.81
N LYS A 257 -9.24 3.99 -10.09
CA LYS A 257 -9.46 4.97 -11.16
C LYS A 257 -10.95 5.21 -11.36
N GLN A 258 -11.33 6.43 -11.69
CA GLN A 258 -12.71 6.81 -11.99
C GLN A 258 -13.31 5.97 -13.13
N ASP A 259 -12.52 5.65 -14.15
CA ASP A 259 -12.95 4.79 -15.25
C ASP A 259 -13.26 3.36 -14.76
N PHE A 260 -12.39 2.77 -13.93
CA PHE A 260 -12.66 1.46 -13.32
C PHE A 260 -13.89 1.49 -12.43
N MET A 261 -14.04 2.55 -11.63
CA MET A 261 -15.20 2.77 -10.75
C MET A 261 -16.53 2.80 -11.53
N THR A 262 -16.52 3.43 -12.70
CA THR A 262 -17.71 3.53 -13.56
C THR A 262 -18.05 2.20 -14.23
N LYS A 263 -17.04 1.46 -14.68
CA LYS A 263 -17.22 0.20 -15.42
C LYS A 263 -17.48 -1.01 -14.52
N ASN A 264 -16.99 -1.00 -13.29
CA ASN A 264 -16.98 -2.16 -12.40
C ASN A 264 -17.53 -1.85 -10.99
N PRO A 265 -18.69 -1.18 -10.85
CA PRO A 265 -19.22 -0.79 -9.54
C PRO A 265 -19.50 -1.99 -8.62
N GLU A 266 -20.00 -3.09 -9.17
CA GLU A 266 -20.31 -4.29 -8.38
C GLU A 266 -19.03 -5.02 -7.92
N ALA A 267 -17.97 -5.04 -8.73
CA ALA A 267 -16.70 -5.59 -8.31
C ALA A 267 -16.08 -4.82 -7.12
N ILE A 268 -16.25 -3.49 -7.10
CA ILE A 268 -15.79 -2.66 -5.97
C ILE A 268 -16.59 -2.97 -4.71
N LYS A 269 -17.92 -3.08 -4.80
CA LYS A 269 -18.77 -3.46 -3.66
C LYS A 269 -18.38 -4.83 -3.10
N SER A 270 -18.24 -5.83 -3.99
CA SER A 270 -17.80 -7.19 -3.65
C SER A 270 -16.42 -7.18 -2.99
N PHE A 271 -15.47 -6.40 -3.53
CA PHE A 271 -14.14 -6.26 -2.96
C PHE A 271 -14.17 -5.68 -1.55
N LEU A 272 -14.86 -4.56 -1.36
CA LEU A 272 -14.97 -3.89 -0.06
C LEU A 272 -15.64 -4.79 0.99
N LYS A 273 -16.69 -5.51 0.61
CA LYS A 273 -17.39 -6.45 1.49
C LYS A 273 -16.46 -7.57 1.97
N ALA A 274 -15.74 -8.20 1.07
CA ALA A 274 -14.77 -9.25 1.41
C ALA A 274 -13.59 -8.70 2.23
N TYR A 275 -13.06 -7.54 1.86
CA TYR A 275 -11.94 -6.91 2.55
C TYR A 275 -12.29 -6.53 3.99
N PHE A 276 -13.44 -5.90 4.24
CA PHE A 276 -13.84 -5.51 5.60
C PHE A 276 -14.23 -6.70 6.46
N ARG A 277 -14.70 -7.80 5.87
CA ARG A 277 -14.83 -9.09 6.57
C ARG A 277 -13.44 -9.58 7.01
N GLY A 278 -12.42 -9.49 6.16
CA GLY A 278 -11.03 -9.77 6.52
C GLY A 278 -10.52 -8.87 7.64
N MET A 279 -10.89 -7.58 7.65
CA MET A 279 -10.54 -6.64 8.73
C MET A 279 -11.21 -7.03 10.06
N GLN A 280 -12.47 -7.45 10.03
CA GLN A 280 -13.16 -7.96 11.22
C GLN A 280 -12.48 -9.20 11.79
N GLU A 281 -12.07 -10.15 10.95
CA GLU A 281 -11.35 -11.35 11.37
C GLU A 281 -9.97 -10.98 11.98
N LEU A 282 -9.25 -10.06 11.36
CA LEU A 282 -8.00 -9.55 11.89
C LEU A 282 -8.18 -8.99 13.30
N VAL A 283 -9.24 -8.21 13.55
CA VAL A 283 -9.49 -7.60 14.87
C VAL A 283 -9.98 -8.64 15.88
N LYS A 284 -10.73 -9.66 15.44
CA LYS A 284 -11.17 -10.75 16.31
C LYS A 284 -10.02 -11.64 16.78
N ASP A 285 -9.12 -12.01 15.90
CA ASP A 285 -7.99 -12.89 16.21
C ASP A 285 -6.72 -12.42 15.51
N PRO A 286 -6.07 -11.38 16.05
CA PRO A 286 -4.88 -10.80 15.43
C PRO A 286 -3.69 -11.77 15.41
N SER A 287 -3.59 -12.71 16.35
CA SER A 287 -2.53 -13.72 16.35
C SER A 287 -2.70 -14.69 15.17
N ALA A 288 -3.90 -15.21 14.95
CA ALA A 288 -4.19 -16.08 13.81
C ALA A 288 -3.99 -15.35 12.48
N ALA A 289 -4.37 -14.07 12.41
CA ALA A 289 -4.13 -13.24 11.22
C ALA A 289 -2.64 -13.02 10.96
N LEU A 290 -1.84 -12.76 12.01
CA LEU A 290 -0.38 -12.66 11.92
C LEU A 290 0.25 -13.97 11.42
N ASP A 291 -0.13 -15.11 12.02
CA ASP A 291 0.39 -16.43 11.63
C ASP A 291 0.08 -16.73 10.17
N LEU A 292 -1.11 -16.34 9.70
CA LEU A 292 -1.49 -16.49 8.30
C LEU A 292 -0.61 -15.63 7.38
N VAL A 293 -0.35 -14.36 7.72
CA VAL A 293 0.55 -13.50 6.94
C VAL A 293 1.95 -14.10 6.87
N ILE A 294 2.50 -14.56 8.00
CA ILE A 294 3.82 -15.20 8.06
C ILE A 294 3.87 -16.47 7.21
N SER A 295 2.82 -17.31 7.25
CA SER A 295 2.75 -18.56 6.47
C SER A 295 2.78 -18.30 4.95
N THR A 296 2.32 -17.16 4.50
CA THR A 296 2.36 -16.77 3.08
C THR A 296 3.71 -16.18 2.64
N ASP A 297 4.70 -16.06 3.56
CA ASP A 297 6.04 -15.59 3.21
C ASP A 297 6.93 -16.74 2.70
N GLN A 298 6.89 -16.97 1.40
CA GLN A 298 7.72 -17.99 0.75
C GLN A 298 9.22 -17.75 0.90
N SER A 299 9.63 -16.49 1.08
CA SER A 299 11.04 -16.11 1.24
C SER A 299 11.58 -16.38 2.64
N LYS A 300 10.71 -16.57 3.63
CA LYS A 300 11.01 -16.72 5.07
C LYS A 300 11.86 -15.56 5.64
N LEU A 301 11.69 -14.37 5.10
CA LEU A 301 12.41 -13.17 5.53
C LEU A 301 11.63 -12.33 6.57
N MET A 302 10.34 -12.60 6.75
CA MET A 302 9.54 -11.92 7.77
C MET A 302 10.00 -12.33 9.17
N ASP A 303 10.29 -11.31 9.97
CA ASP A 303 10.61 -11.46 11.38
C ASP A 303 9.30 -11.38 12.19
N ARG A 304 8.92 -12.49 12.83
CA ARG A 304 7.63 -12.61 13.53
C ARG A 304 7.44 -11.56 14.62
N GLU A 305 8.48 -11.26 15.41
CA GLU A 305 8.38 -10.29 16.50
C GLU A 305 8.27 -8.85 15.95
N ALA A 306 9.00 -8.53 14.90
CA ALA A 306 8.87 -7.24 14.21
C ALA A 306 7.47 -7.08 13.59
N GLU A 307 6.92 -8.13 12.97
CA GLU A 307 5.58 -8.09 12.39
C GLU A 307 4.48 -8.06 13.46
N LYS A 308 4.66 -8.75 14.59
CA LYS A 308 3.77 -8.66 15.75
C LYS A 308 3.72 -7.24 16.31
N LEU A 309 4.89 -6.61 16.52
CA LEU A 309 4.95 -5.22 16.98
C LEU A 309 4.30 -4.26 15.98
N ARG A 310 4.56 -4.44 14.68
CA ARG A 310 3.93 -3.67 13.59
C ARG A 310 2.41 -3.76 13.64
N LEU A 311 1.89 -4.98 13.76
CA LEU A 311 0.45 -5.22 13.82
C LEU A 311 -0.16 -4.61 15.09
N LYS A 312 0.52 -4.74 16.24
CA LYS A 312 0.12 -4.12 17.49
C LYS A 312 -0.04 -2.60 17.34
N LEU A 313 0.98 -1.93 16.81
CA LEU A 313 0.93 -0.49 16.55
C LEU A 313 -0.21 -0.10 15.59
N GLY A 314 -0.45 -0.92 14.57
CA GLY A 314 -1.57 -0.74 13.64
C GLY A 314 -2.92 -0.84 14.31
N LEU A 315 -3.13 -1.87 15.14
CA LEU A 315 -4.38 -2.08 15.87
C LEU A 315 -4.64 -0.95 16.88
N GLU A 316 -3.63 -0.55 17.63
CA GLU A 316 -3.76 0.43 18.71
C GLU A 316 -3.92 1.88 18.23
N ARG A 317 -3.34 2.24 17.08
CA ARG A 317 -3.31 3.64 16.63
C ARG A 317 -3.97 3.92 15.29
N MET A 318 -4.16 2.91 14.42
CA MET A 318 -4.63 3.16 13.05
C MET A 318 -6.01 2.57 12.75
N TYR A 319 -6.27 1.33 13.19
CA TYR A 319 -7.45 0.59 12.75
C TYR A 319 -8.62 0.68 13.71
N ILE A 320 -8.36 0.70 15.02
CA ILE A 320 -9.40 0.75 16.05
C ILE A 320 -9.33 2.12 16.71
N THR A 321 -10.18 3.03 16.26
CA THR A 321 -10.29 4.40 16.78
C THR A 321 -11.74 4.69 17.14
N PRO A 322 -12.01 5.68 18.00
CA PRO A 322 -13.40 6.09 18.30
C PRO A 322 -14.21 6.42 17.05
N GLU A 323 -13.58 6.98 16.01
CA GLU A 323 -14.26 7.26 14.75
C GLU A 323 -14.64 5.95 14.04
N VAL A 324 -13.75 4.97 13.92
CA VAL A 324 -14.05 3.69 13.28
C VAL A 324 -15.13 2.93 14.06
N GLU A 325 -15.12 3.00 15.39
CA GLU A 325 -16.19 2.43 16.22
C GLU A 325 -17.55 3.14 15.98
N ALA A 326 -17.53 4.43 15.64
CA ALA A 326 -18.73 5.19 15.33
C ALA A 326 -19.23 4.96 13.88
N VAL A 327 -18.34 4.97 12.87
CA VAL A 327 -18.72 4.95 11.44
C VAL A 327 -18.51 3.59 10.75
N GLY A 328 -17.79 2.64 11.39
CA GLY A 328 -17.39 1.36 10.83
C GLY A 328 -16.16 1.47 9.92
N PHE A 329 -15.51 0.33 9.64
CA PHE A 329 -14.35 0.28 8.75
C PHE A 329 -14.66 0.88 7.38
N GLY A 330 -13.70 1.59 6.81
CA GLY A 330 -13.81 2.22 5.50
C GLY A 330 -14.49 3.57 5.47
N GLY A 331 -15.26 3.92 6.49
CA GLY A 331 -15.91 5.21 6.61
C GLY A 331 -14.98 6.32 7.09
N VAL A 332 -15.46 7.55 7.00
CA VAL A 332 -14.77 8.77 7.42
C VAL A 332 -15.71 9.71 8.17
N ASP A 333 -15.14 10.56 9.03
CA ASP A 333 -15.84 11.76 9.51
C ASP A 333 -15.76 12.84 8.41
N PRO A 334 -16.88 13.36 7.90
CA PRO A 334 -16.87 14.31 6.81
C PRO A 334 -16.11 15.61 7.14
N LYS A 335 -16.22 16.12 8.37
CA LYS A 335 -15.56 17.37 8.78
C LYS A 335 -14.04 17.20 8.87
N ARG A 336 -13.61 16.05 9.39
CA ARG A 336 -12.19 15.70 9.45
C ARG A 336 -11.62 15.52 8.04
N LEU A 337 -12.35 14.87 7.13
CA LEU A 337 -11.92 14.72 5.74
C LEU A 337 -11.82 16.06 5.04
N GLU A 338 -12.83 16.95 5.17
CA GLU A 338 -12.82 18.30 4.61
C GLU A 338 -11.60 19.10 5.12
N LYS A 339 -11.32 19.06 6.44
CA LYS A 339 -10.15 19.71 7.04
C LYS A 339 -8.85 19.19 6.43
N SER A 340 -8.69 17.86 6.36
CA SER A 340 -7.49 17.21 5.82
C SER A 340 -7.27 17.57 4.34
N VAL A 341 -8.35 17.60 3.54
CA VAL A 341 -8.29 18.00 2.13
C VAL A 341 -7.89 19.47 2.00
N ALA A 342 -8.50 20.37 2.78
CA ALA A 342 -8.18 21.81 2.75
C ALA A 342 -6.71 22.09 3.15
N GLN A 343 -6.22 21.42 4.21
CA GLN A 343 -4.83 21.50 4.62
C GLN A 343 -3.88 21.00 3.52
N THR A 344 -4.23 19.88 2.86
CA THR A 344 -3.43 19.33 1.76
C THR A 344 -3.39 20.27 0.55
N VAL A 345 -4.54 20.83 0.15
CA VAL A 345 -4.63 21.83 -0.93
C VAL A 345 -3.68 23.00 -0.66
N THR A 346 -3.72 23.53 0.56
CA THR A 346 -2.86 24.66 0.98
C THR A 346 -1.39 24.27 1.00
N GLY A 347 -1.06 23.17 1.67
CA GLY A 347 0.35 22.77 1.89
C GLY A 347 1.05 22.28 0.63
N PHE A 348 0.33 21.66 -0.28
CA PHE A 348 0.87 21.17 -1.56
C PHE A 348 0.63 22.15 -2.72
N LYS A 349 -0.01 23.29 -2.44
CA LYS A 349 -0.33 24.34 -3.45
C LYS A 349 -1.11 23.76 -4.63
N LEU A 350 -2.10 22.93 -4.35
CA LEU A 350 -2.94 22.30 -5.36
C LEU A 350 -4.09 23.23 -5.76
N LYS A 351 -4.72 22.95 -6.91
CA LYS A 351 -5.99 23.57 -7.25
C LYS A 351 -7.04 23.19 -6.21
N PRO A 352 -8.02 24.06 -5.95
CA PRO A 352 -9.11 23.77 -5.03
C PRO A 352 -9.85 22.48 -5.41
N VAL A 353 -10.01 21.57 -4.46
CA VAL A 353 -10.81 20.35 -4.58
C VAL A 353 -11.61 20.17 -3.29
N THR A 354 -12.71 19.44 -3.37
CA THR A 354 -13.57 19.11 -2.22
C THR A 354 -13.31 17.68 -1.74
N ALA A 355 -13.79 17.34 -0.56
CA ALA A 355 -13.74 15.97 -0.05
C ALA A 355 -14.45 14.97 -0.98
N ALA A 356 -15.56 15.39 -1.62
CA ALA A 356 -16.32 14.58 -2.56
C ALA A 356 -15.57 14.30 -3.89
N ASP A 357 -14.59 15.13 -4.25
CA ASP A 357 -13.70 14.87 -5.40
C ASP A 357 -12.70 13.75 -5.16
N ILE A 358 -12.45 13.39 -3.89
CA ILE A 358 -11.37 12.49 -3.47
C ILE A 358 -11.88 11.21 -2.85
N PHE A 359 -13.05 11.23 -2.22
CA PHE A 359 -13.61 10.09 -1.50
C PHE A 359 -15.10 9.90 -1.82
N THR A 360 -15.53 8.65 -1.87
CA THR A 360 -16.94 8.27 -1.94
C THR A 360 -17.22 7.02 -1.13
N ASP A 361 -18.30 7.05 -0.35
CA ASP A 361 -18.77 5.95 0.50
C ASP A 361 -19.83 5.06 -0.16
N LYS A 362 -20.29 5.41 -1.36
CA LYS A 362 -21.44 4.75 -2.02
C LYS A 362 -21.22 3.28 -2.40
N PHE A 363 -19.99 2.79 -2.30
CA PHE A 363 -19.64 1.38 -2.53
C PHE A 363 -19.43 0.60 -1.22
N LEU A 364 -19.39 1.30 -0.09
CA LEU A 364 -19.22 0.65 1.21
C LEU A 364 -20.41 -0.27 1.51
N PRO A 365 -20.18 -1.44 2.10
CA PRO A 365 -21.24 -2.24 2.69
C PRO A 365 -22.04 -1.45 3.72
N ALA A 366 -23.25 -1.90 4.04
CA ALA A 366 -24.02 -1.33 5.14
C ALA A 366 -23.14 -1.27 6.42
N LYS A 367 -23.35 -0.24 7.23
CA LYS A 367 -22.50 0.04 8.40
C LYS A 367 -22.39 -1.18 9.32
N GLU A 368 -23.49 -1.87 9.55
CA GLU A 368 -23.58 -3.05 10.41
C GLU A 368 -22.68 -4.19 9.96
N GLN A 369 -22.42 -4.31 8.65
CA GLN A 369 -21.58 -5.34 8.04
C GLN A 369 -20.08 -5.06 8.14
N ARG A 370 -19.70 -3.84 8.58
CA ARG A 370 -18.31 -3.41 8.68
C ARG A 370 -17.98 -2.74 10.01
N MET A 371 -18.79 -3.02 11.04
CA MET A 371 -18.49 -2.56 12.39
C MET A 371 -17.30 -3.28 12.99
N VAL A 372 -16.61 -2.60 13.87
CA VAL A 372 -15.54 -3.18 14.68
C VAL A 372 -16.14 -4.27 15.58
N PRO A 373 -15.58 -5.48 15.63
CA PRO A 373 -16.04 -6.52 16.54
C PRO A 373 -16.04 -6.04 17.99
N PRO A 374 -17.04 -6.45 18.81
CA PRO A 374 -17.09 -6.11 20.23
C PRO A 374 -15.80 -6.55 20.96
N VAL A 375 -15.41 -5.83 22.01
CA VAL A 375 -14.21 -6.16 22.80
C VAL A 375 -14.25 -7.58 23.34
N SER A 376 -15.44 -8.05 23.76
CA SER A 376 -15.68 -9.43 24.21
C SER A 376 -15.28 -10.52 23.19
N ASP A 377 -15.30 -10.20 21.92
CA ASP A 377 -15.05 -11.12 20.81
C ASP A 377 -13.59 -11.03 20.31
N ARG A 378 -12.79 -10.12 20.87
CA ARG A 378 -11.39 -9.90 20.47
C ARG A 378 -10.45 -10.73 21.32
N LYS A 379 -9.60 -11.52 20.66
CA LYS A 379 -8.49 -12.22 21.31
C LYS A 379 -7.27 -11.29 21.44
N PRO A 380 -6.41 -11.52 22.44
CA PRO A 380 -5.15 -10.77 22.52
C PRO A 380 -4.21 -11.14 21.35
N LEU A 381 -3.33 -10.21 21.02
CA LEU A 381 -2.20 -10.47 20.13
C LEU A 381 -1.06 -11.10 20.97
N LEU A 382 -0.84 -12.39 20.83
CA LEU A 382 0.13 -13.22 21.55
C LEU A 382 1.49 -13.32 20.83
#